data_6c1bd4c08daeadcafac00089848b7346
#
_entry.id   6c1bd4c08daeadcafac00089848b7346
#
_cell.length_a   1.000
_cell.length_b   1.000
_cell.length_c   1.000
_cell.angle_alpha   90.00
_cell.angle_beta   90.00
_cell.angle_gamma   90.00
#
_symmetry.space_group_name_H-M   'P 1'
#
loop_
_entity.id
_entity.type
_entity.pdbx_description
1 polymer ?
#
loop_
_entity_poly.entity_id
_entity_poly.type
_entity_poly.pdbx_seq_one_letter_code
_entity_poly.pdbx_strand_id
1 'polypeptide(L)'
;GLGNINHGFKHISSIFQLMSLNYLPFFKYNLFNLTNFLFLLFFSMFAFTSVHNNFTTKLNFSKIFLSFFFILFISKFSRIAEYGSDIAGQIIIAIYFFYIIEIFFNKKLSNKDLINYSNLSLILIIFAITLKFILVIYSILFFFVLFIIFNKKFFFFFLKPFLLFFSVATLMIFVLYNFSSTGCLI
;
A
#
# COMPACT_ATOMS: atom_id res chain seq x y z
N GLY A 1 7.08 -15.82 -23.55
CA GLY A 1 6.18 -14.98 -22.77
C GLY A 1 6.13 -13.55 -23.33
N LEU A 2 5.24 -12.70 -22.80
CA LEU A 2 5.08 -11.30 -23.24
C LEU A 2 6.37 -10.48 -23.15
N GLY A 3 7.30 -10.84 -22.26
CA GLY A 3 8.61 -10.21 -22.16
C GLY A 3 9.50 -10.33 -23.37
N ASN A 4 9.26 -11.33 -24.23
CA ASN A 4 10.01 -11.50 -25.48
C ASN A 4 9.50 -10.59 -26.60
N ILE A 5 8.30 -10.03 -26.46
CA ILE A 5 7.67 -9.20 -27.50
C ILE A 5 7.98 -7.73 -27.26
N ASN A 6 7.97 -7.28 -26.00
CA ASN A 6 8.25 -5.89 -25.67
C ASN A 6 8.81 -5.77 -24.24
N HIS A 7 9.90 -5.02 -24.08
CA HIS A 7 10.52 -4.79 -22.78
C HIS A 7 9.59 -4.10 -21.74
N GLY A 8 8.56 -3.36 -22.20
CA GLY A 8 7.59 -2.70 -21.34
C GLY A 8 6.64 -3.64 -20.58
N PHE A 9 6.53 -4.92 -21.00
CA PHE A 9 5.64 -5.91 -20.40
C PHE A 9 6.36 -6.94 -19.52
N LYS A 10 7.61 -6.68 -19.15
CA LYS A 10 8.40 -7.60 -18.32
C LYS A 10 7.83 -7.84 -16.92
N HIS A 11 7.12 -6.88 -16.36
CA HIS A 11 6.62 -6.96 -14.99
C HIS A 11 5.11 -6.81 -14.97
N ILE A 12 4.43 -7.85 -14.49
CA ILE A 12 2.98 -7.80 -14.32
C ILE A 12 2.70 -7.12 -12.99
N SER A 13 1.96 -6.01 -13.05
CA SER A 13 1.46 -5.32 -11.86
C SER A 13 0.07 -5.85 -11.52
N SER A 14 -0.19 -6.17 -10.26
CA SER A 14 -1.50 -6.61 -9.77
C SER A 14 -2.60 -5.57 -10.02
N ILE A 15 -2.25 -4.31 -10.24
CA ILE A 15 -3.23 -3.26 -10.56
C ILE A 15 -3.97 -3.58 -11.87
N PHE A 16 -3.29 -4.15 -12.88
CA PHE A 16 -3.95 -4.53 -14.13
C PHE A 16 -4.95 -5.66 -13.94
N GLN A 17 -4.67 -6.58 -12.99
CA GLN A 17 -5.62 -7.63 -12.62
C GLN A 17 -6.84 -7.02 -11.92
N LEU A 18 -6.63 -6.07 -11.00
CA LEU A 18 -7.73 -5.35 -10.35
C LEU A 18 -8.54 -4.51 -11.34
N MET A 19 -7.88 -3.88 -12.31
CA MET A 19 -8.56 -3.15 -13.39
C MET A 19 -9.38 -4.08 -14.26
N SER A 20 -8.89 -5.30 -14.54
CA SER A 20 -9.60 -6.27 -15.36
C SER A 20 -10.90 -6.76 -14.74
N LEU A 21 -11.02 -6.72 -13.39
CA LEU A 21 -12.29 -7.02 -12.71
C LEU A 21 -13.42 -6.04 -13.06
N ASN A 22 -13.06 -4.84 -13.49
CA ASN A 22 -14.02 -3.82 -13.94
C ASN A 22 -14.34 -3.92 -15.44
N TYR A 23 -13.85 -4.96 -16.12
CA TYR A 23 -14.21 -5.18 -17.53
C TYR A 23 -15.64 -5.68 -17.63
N LEU A 24 -16.50 -4.86 -18.19
CA LEU A 24 -17.88 -5.22 -18.52
C LEU A 24 -18.07 -5.20 -20.04
N PRO A 25 -18.75 -6.20 -20.64
CA PRO A 25 -18.89 -6.33 -22.09
C PRO A 25 -19.45 -5.08 -22.77
N PHE A 26 -20.39 -4.38 -22.11
CA PHE A 26 -21.03 -3.17 -22.64
C PHE A 26 -20.14 -1.92 -22.54
N PHE A 27 -19.34 -1.81 -21.46
CA PHE A 27 -18.51 -0.64 -21.17
C PHE A 27 -17.06 -0.80 -21.63
N LYS A 28 -16.68 -2.03 -21.97
CA LYS A 28 -15.31 -2.39 -22.40
C LYS A 28 -14.28 -1.86 -21.39
N TYR A 29 -13.27 -1.13 -21.87
CA TYR A 29 -12.15 -0.61 -21.07
C TYR A 29 -12.46 0.72 -20.34
N ASN A 30 -13.63 1.33 -20.59
CA ASN A 30 -13.95 2.64 -20.03
C ASN A 30 -13.98 2.64 -18.49
N LEU A 31 -14.28 1.49 -17.87
CA LEU A 31 -14.33 1.36 -16.43
C LEU A 31 -12.98 1.02 -15.77
N PHE A 32 -11.90 0.87 -16.53
CA PHE A 32 -10.60 0.53 -15.95
C PHE A 32 -10.13 1.60 -14.96
N ASN A 33 -10.36 2.86 -15.25
CA ASN A 33 -10.03 3.96 -14.35
C ASN A 33 -10.85 3.97 -13.04
N LEU A 34 -11.95 3.22 -12.98
CA LEU A 34 -12.75 3.07 -11.76
C LEU A 34 -11.91 2.50 -10.60
N THR A 35 -10.99 1.59 -10.89
CA THR A 35 -10.06 1.05 -9.86
C THR A 35 -9.26 2.16 -9.20
N ASN A 36 -8.61 3.02 -9.99
CA ASN A 36 -7.82 4.14 -9.46
C ASN A 36 -8.70 5.15 -8.70
N PHE A 37 -9.90 5.40 -9.19
CA PHE A 37 -10.87 6.24 -8.50
C PHE A 37 -11.26 5.67 -7.14
N LEU A 38 -11.51 4.36 -7.05
CA LEU A 38 -11.83 3.68 -5.78
C LEU A 38 -10.67 3.80 -4.78
N PHE A 39 -9.41 3.61 -5.21
CA PHE A 39 -8.26 3.83 -4.34
C PHE A 39 -8.23 5.26 -3.79
N LEU A 40 -8.47 6.26 -4.64
CA LEU A 40 -8.50 7.65 -4.22
C LEU A 40 -9.67 7.93 -3.27
N LEU A 41 -10.84 7.36 -3.53
CA LEU A 41 -12.02 7.50 -2.67
C LEU A 41 -11.75 6.90 -1.29
N PHE A 42 -11.24 5.68 -1.20
CA PHE A 42 -10.88 5.04 0.07
C PHE A 42 -9.79 5.81 0.81
N PHE A 43 -8.79 6.34 0.11
CA PHE A 43 -7.79 7.20 0.71
C PHE A 43 -8.39 8.49 1.27
N SER A 44 -9.31 9.10 0.54
CA SER A 44 -10.01 10.31 0.98
C SER A 44 -10.82 10.07 2.26
N MET A 45 -11.55 8.96 2.32
CA MET A 45 -12.28 8.54 3.51
C MET A 45 -11.34 8.27 4.69
N PHE A 46 -10.24 7.57 4.46
CA PHE A 46 -9.21 7.29 5.46
C PHE A 46 -8.58 8.59 5.99
N ALA A 47 -8.19 9.50 5.11
CA ALA A 47 -7.59 10.77 5.48
C ALA A 47 -8.57 11.63 6.29
N PHE A 48 -9.81 11.74 5.83
CA PHE A 48 -10.86 12.48 6.52
C PHE A 48 -11.13 11.92 7.92
N THR A 49 -11.35 10.62 8.05
CA THR A 49 -11.61 9.98 9.35
C THR A 49 -10.41 10.11 10.29
N SER A 50 -9.19 9.94 9.80
CA SER A 50 -7.97 10.05 10.61
C SER A 50 -7.71 11.47 11.10
N VAL A 51 -8.07 12.48 10.30
CA VAL A 51 -7.97 13.89 10.70
C VAL A 51 -9.12 14.26 11.63
N HIS A 52 -10.36 13.90 11.29
CA HIS A 52 -11.57 14.31 12.04
C HIS A 52 -11.62 13.73 13.46
N ASN A 53 -11.40 12.44 13.63
CA ASN A 53 -11.48 11.76 14.94
C ASN A 53 -10.50 12.30 15.98
N ASN A 54 -9.61 13.17 15.58
CA ASN A 54 -8.55 13.69 16.42
C ASN A 54 -8.45 15.22 16.41
N PHE A 55 -9.46 15.93 15.92
CA PHE A 55 -9.45 17.40 15.91
C PHE A 55 -9.35 18.00 17.33
N THR A 56 -9.73 17.25 18.35
CA THR A 56 -9.63 17.63 19.78
C THR A 56 -8.24 17.47 20.37
N THR A 57 -7.32 16.79 19.70
CA THR A 57 -5.94 16.58 20.14
C THR A 57 -4.98 17.37 19.26
N LYS A 58 -3.83 17.77 19.84
CA LYS A 58 -2.77 18.54 19.16
C LYS A 58 -2.47 18.03 17.75
N LEU A 59 -2.25 18.95 16.82
CA LEU A 59 -1.77 18.65 15.46
C LEU A 59 -0.48 17.80 15.55
N ASN A 60 -0.60 16.53 15.20
CA ASN A 60 0.52 15.61 15.11
C ASN A 60 1.12 15.66 13.71
N PHE A 61 2.44 15.42 13.59
CA PHE A 61 3.15 15.40 12.32
C PHE A 61 2.51 14.45 11.29
N SER A 62 2.02 13.30 11.72
CA SER A 62 1.33 12.32 10.87
C SER A 62 0.08 12.87 10.19
N LYS A 63 -0.69 13.75 10.87
CA LYS A 63 -1.89 14.37 10.29
C LYS A 63 -1.54 15.42 9.26
N ILE A 64 -0.51 16.23 9.52
CA ILE A 64 -0.01 17.22 8.56
C ILE A 64 0.44 16.50 7.30
N PHE A 65 1.20 15.42 7.46
CA PHE A 65 1.65 14.56 6.37
C PHE A 65 0.45 14.02 5.55
N LEU A 66 -0.54 13.44 6.23
CA LEU A 66 -1.73 12.88 5.59
C LEU A 66 -2.54 13.93 4.83
N SER A 67 -2.72 15.12 5.43
CA SER A 67 -3.42 16.25 4.80
C SER A 67 -2.68 16.75 3.56
N PHE A 68 -1.35 16.80 3.59
CA PHE A 68 -0.54 17.16 2.43
C PHE A 68 -0.73 16.18 1.28
N PHE A 69 -0.66 14.86 1.55
CA PHE A 69 -0.88 13.84 0.53
C PHE A 69 -2.32 13.84 0.01
N PHE A 70 -3.29 14.13 0.86
CA PHE A 70 -4.68 14.27 0.45
C PHE A 70 -4.85 15.39 -0.59
N ILE A 71 -4.30 16.57 -0.33
CA ILE A 71 -4.33 17.70 -1.27
C ILE A 71 -3.59 17.33 -2.56
N LEU A 72 -2.42 16.69 -2.45
CA LEU A 72 -1.62 16.29 -3.59
C LEU A 72 -2.36 15.29 -4.50
N PHE A 73 -3.03 14.30 -3.94
CA PHE A 73 -3.76 13.30 -4.75
C PHE A 73 -5.04 13.88 -5.36
N ILE A 74 -5.74 14.78 -4.66
CA ILE A 74 -6.89 15.49 -5.23
C ILE A 74 -6.44 16.39 -6.39
N SER A 75 -5.33 17.10 -6.27
CA SER A 75 -4.82 17.95 -7.35
C SER A 75 -4.45 17.15 -8.60
N LYS A 76 -4.07 15.87 -8.43
CA LYS A 76 -3.77 14.95 -9.53
C LYS A 76 -5.01 14.21 -10.07
N PHE A 77 -6.19 14.44 -9.50
CA PHE A 77 -7.41 13.72 -9.89
C PHE A 77 -7.77 13.87 -11.37
N SER A 78 -7.61 15.07 -11.92
CA SER A 78 -7.88 15.34 -13.35
C SER A 78 -7.00 14.52 -14.30
N ARG A 79 -5.85 14.06 -13.83
CA ARG A 79 -4.87 13.28 -14.58
C ARG A 79 -4.81 11.82 -14.18
N ILE A 80 -5.83 11.32 -13.48
CA ILE A 80 -5.83 9.95 -12.94
C ILE A 80 -5.69 8.88 -14.03
N ALA A 81 -6.22 9.15 -15.22
CA ALA A 81 -6.10 8.28 -16.37
C ALA A 81 -4.67 8.23 -16.95
N GLU A 82 -3.88 9.30 -16.79
CA GLU A 82 -2.51 9.39 -17.29
C GLU A 82 -1.51 8.66 -16.41
N TYR A 83 -1.76 8.62 -15.09
CA TYR A 83 -0.85 7.98 -14.13
C TYR A 83 -0.98 6.46 -14.06
N GLY A 84 -1.97 5.87 -14.75
CA GLY A 84 -2.14 4.42 -14.90
C GLY A 84 -2.06 3.66 -13.57
N SER A 85 -1.14 2.70 -13.50
CA SER A 85 -0.96 1.84 -12.31
C SER A 85 -0.24 2.52 -11.14
N ASP A 86 0.33 3.72 -11.32
CA ASP A 86 1.25 4.30 -10.34
C ASP A 86 0.52 4.91 -9.15
N ILE A 87 -0.65 5.49 -9.38
CA ILE A 87 -1.39 6.22 -8.34
C ILE A 87 -1.85 5.30 -7.21
N ALA A 88 -2.31 4.10 -7.52
CA ALA A 88 -2.74 3.14 -6.51
C ALA A 88 -1.57 2.76 -5.57
N GLY A 89 -0.40 2.45 -6.14
CA GLY A 89 0.81 2.18 -5.36
C GLY A 89 1.23 3.37 -4.49
N GLN A 90 1.20 4.58 -5.02
CA GLN A 90 1.53 5.80 -4.28
C GLN A 90 0.57 6.03 -3.10
N ILE A 91 -0.74 5.79 -3.29
CA ILE A 91 -1.74 5.90 -2.24
C ILE A 91 -1.46 4.91 -1.11
N ILE A 92 -1.21 3.64 -1.43
CA ILE A 92 -0.91 2.63 -0.42
C ILE A 92 0.37 2.98 0.36
N ILE A 93 1.40 3.46 -0.33
CA ILE A 93 2.63 3.91 0.32
C ILE A 93 2.38 5.14 1.21
N ALA A 94 1.51 6.08 0.83
CA ALA A 94 1.17 7.21 1.70
C ALA A 94 0.49 6.75 3.00
N ILE A 95 -0.42 5.77 2.94
CA ILE A 95 -1.04 5.18 4.14
C ILE A 95 0.01 4.42 4.96
N TYR A 96 0.90 3.67 4.32
CA TYR A 96 2.02 3.00 4.98
C TYR A 96 2.90 3.97 5.74
N PHE A 97 3.31 5.08 5.12
CA PHE A 97 4.09 6.12 5.79
C PHE A 97 3.36 6.75 6.97
N PHE A 98 2.06 6.95 6.87
CA PHE A 98 1.26 7.45 8.00
C PHE A 98 1.43 6.55 9.23
N TYR A 99 1.29 5.22 9.09
CA TYR A 99 1.48 4.29 10.21
C TYR A 99 2.92 4.26 10.71
N ILE A 100 3.91 4.33 9.82
CA ILE A 100 5.32 4.41 10.18
C ILE A 100 5.59 5.68 11.03
N ILE A 101 5.09 6.82 10.60
CA ILE A 101 5.22 8.10 11.32
C ILE A 101 4.54 8.01 12.71
N GLU A 102 3.35 7.40 12.79
CA GLU A 102 2.68 7.19 14.08
C GLU A 102 3.51 6.32 15.03
N ILE A 103 4.11 5.24 14.53
CA ILE A 103 4.98 4.36 15.34
C ILE A 103 6.21 5.10 15.88
N PHE A 104 6.84 5.95 15.06
CA PHE A 104 8.08 6.63 15.44
C PHE A 104 7.86 7.85 16.31
N PHE A 105 6.86 8.66 16.02
CA PHE A 105 6.71 9.98 16.65
C PHE A 105 5.64 10.04 17.73
N ASN A 106 4.71 9.09 17.80
CA ASN A 106 3.68 9.07 18.82
C ASN A 106 4.15 8.33 20.08
N LYS A 107 4.79 9.06 21.01
CA LYS A 107 5.29 8.51 22.28
C LYS A 107 4.20 7.94 23.20
N LYS A 108 2.93 8.30 22.97
CA LYS A 108 1.77 7.84 23.77
C LYS A 108 1.08 6.62 23.20
N LEU A 109 1.66 6.00 22.18
CA LEU A 109 1.06 4.83 21.55
C LEU A 109 0.97 3.68 22.54
N SER A 110 -0.23 3.11 22.69
CA SER A 110 -0.39 1.91 23.52
C SER A 110 0.33 0.71 22.87
N ASN A 111 0.70 -0.28 23.67
CA ASN A 111 1.34 -1.48 23.13
C ASN A 111 0.44 -2.23 22.13
N LYS A 112 -0.89 -2.21 22.37
CA LYS A 112 -1.87 -2.80 21.47
C LYS A 112 -1.91 -2.07 20.13
N ASP A 113 -1.89 -0.72 20.14
CA ASP A 113 -1.90 0.07 18.92
C ASP A 113 -0.57 -0.07 18.16
N LEU A 114 0.56 -0.14 18.88
CA LEU A 114 1.86 -0.41 18.25
C LEU A 114 1.83 -1.71 17.46
N ILE A 115 1.32 -2.79 18.05
CA ILE A 115 1.20 -4.09 17.37
C ILE A 115 0.25 -3.99 16.16
N ASN A 116 -0.91 -3.34 16.32
CA ASN A 116 -1.86 -3.18 15.24
C ASN A 116 -1.29 -2.37 14.07
N TYR A 117 -0.65 -1.23 14.35
CA TYR A 117 -0.06 -0.38 13.31
C TYR A 117 1.10 -1.07 12.60
N SER A 118 1.88 -1.85 13.33
CA SER A 118 2.96 -2.63 12.74
C SER A 118 2.44 -3.75 11.82
N ASN A 119 1.38 -4.44 12.23
CA ASN A 119 0.73 -5.45 11.38
C ASN A 119 0.10 -4.82 10.13
N LEU A 120 -0.56 -3.66 10.27
CA LEU A 120 -1.11 -2.93 9.13
C LEU A 120 -0.02 -2.45 8.18
N SER A 121 1.09 -1.94 8.71
CA SER A 121 2.22 -1.50 7.87
C SER A 121 2.85 -2.67 7.10
N LEU A 122 2.92 -3.88 7.69
CA LEU A 122 3.37 -5.07 6.99
C LEU A 122 2.45 -5.44 5.81
N ILE A 123 1.15 -5.47 6.03
CA ILE A 123 0.18 -5.78 4.99
C ILE A 123 0.25 -4.75 3.85
N LEU A 124 0.32 -3.47 4.21
CA LEU A 124 0.36 -2.38 3.24
C LEU A 124 1.61 -2.41 2.36
N ILE A 125 2.79 -2.66 2.95
CA ILE A 125 4.02 -2.72 2.16
C ILE A 125 4.03 -3.93 1.23
N ILE A 126 3.55 -5.09 1.68
CA ILE A 126 3.42 -6.27 0.83
C ILE A 126 2.44 -6.01 -0.32
N PHE A 127 1.29 -5.42 -0.02
CA PHE A 127 0.32 -5.06 -1.04
C PHE A 127 0.90 -4.04 -2.04
N ALA A 128 1.62 -3.02 -1.56
CA ALA A 128 2.30 -2.06 -2.43
C ALA A 128 3.29 -2.73 -3.38
N ILE A 129 4.09 -3.70 -2.90
CA ILE A 129 5.04 -4.46 -3.71
C ILE A 129 4.33 -5.23 -4.83
N THR A 130 3.17 -5.84 -4.54
CA THR A 130 2.40 -6.55 -5.58
C THR A 130 1.79 -5.60 -6.61
N LEU A 131 1.44 -4.36 -6.22
CA LEU A 131 0.97 -3.35 -7.17
C LEU A 131 2.11 -2.85 -8.07
N LYS A 132 3.27 -2.59 -7.49
CA LYS A 132 4.44 -2.12 -8.23
C LYS A 132 5.72 -2.56 -7.51
N PHE A 133 6.48 -3.46 -8.13
CA PHE A 133 7.65 -4.08 -7.51
C PHE A 133 8.71 -3.06 -7.02
N ILE A 134 8.90 -1.95 -7.74
CA ILE A 134 9.86 -0.91 -7.34
C ILE A 134 9.60 -0.38 -5.91
N LEU A 135 8.37 -0.53 -5.40
CA LEU A 135 8.01 -0.08 -4.05
C LEU A 135 8.64 -0.94 -2.94
N VAL A 136 9.30 -2.06 -3.30
CA VAL A 136 10.08 -2.89 -2.35
C VAL A 136 11.12 -2.06 -1.60
N ILE A 137 11.63 -1.00 -2.19
CA ILE A 137 12.62 -0.12 -1.54
C ILE A 137 12.10 0.47 -0.22
N TYR A 138 10.80 0.70 -0.10
CA TYR A 138 10.19 1.22 1.13
C TYR A 138 10.08 0.19 2.24
N SER A 139 10.31 -1.11 1.95
CA SER A 139 10.36 -2.16 2.99
C SER A 139 11.52 -1.95 3.97
N ILE A 140 12.54 -1.21 3.57
CA ILE A 140 13.66 -0.84 4.45
C ILE A 140 13.15 -0.17 5.73
N LEU A 141 12.14 0.69 5.63
CA LEU A 141 11.56 1.36 6.80
C LEU A 141 10.87 0.38 7.76
N PHE A 142 10.37 -0.73 7.24
CA PHE A 142 9.75 -1.76 8.07
C PHE A 142 10.77 -2.48 8.97
N PHE A 143 12.02 -2.63 8.54
CA PHE A 143 13.08 -3.16 9.40
C PHE A 143 13.32 -2.30 10.64
N PHE A 144 13.21 -0.98 10.53
CA PHE A 144 13.29 -0.10 11.69
C PHE A 144 12.10 -0.31 12.65
N VAL A 145 10.90 -0.57 12.12
CA VAL A 145 9.73 -0.93 12.95
C VAL A 145 9.99 -2.22 13.70
N LEU A 146 10.51 -3.23 13.02
CA LEU A 146 10.89 -4.50 13.66
C LEU A 146 11.90 -4.27 14.79
N PHE A 147 12.90 -3.43 14.58
CA PHE A 147 13.90 -3.10 15.61
C PHE A 147 13.25 -2.49 16.88
N ILE A 148 12.27 -1.58 16.72
CA ILE A 148 11.53 -1.00 17.84
C ILE A 148 10.77 -2.08 18.62
N ILE A 149 10.13 -3.02 17.89
CA ILE A 149 9.33 -4.10 18.48
C ILE A 149 10.24 -5.08 19.22
N PHE A 150 11.37 -5.45 18.65
CA PHE A 150 12.38 -6.31 19.29
C PHE A 150 12.85 -5.73 20.62
N ASN A 151 13.17 -4.43 20.65
CA ASN A 151 13.60 -3.76 21.87
C ASN A 151 12.54 -3.75 22.97
N LYS A 152 11.25 -3.80 22.60
CA LYS A 152 10.14 -3.86 23.57
C LYS A 152 9.75 -5.28 23.98
N LYS A 153 10.47 -6.32 23.55
CA LYS A 153 10.17 -7.76 23.81
C LYS A 153 8.78 -8.22 23.36
N PHE A 154 8.13 -7.50 22.42
CA PHE A 154 6.81 -7.83 21.91
C PHE A 154 6.82 -8.70 20.64
N PHE A 155 7.97 -9.22 20.26
CA PHE A 155 8.12 -9.95 19.00
C PHE A 155 7.13 -11.11 18.85
N PHE A 156 6.91 -11.90 19.91
CA PHE A 156 5.97 -13.03 19.87
C PHE A 156 4.51 -12.63 19.70
N PHE A 157 4.13 -11.41 20.05
CA PHE A 157 2.76 -10.89 19.89
C PHE A 157 2.56 -10.12 18.57
N PHE A 158 3.66 -9.80 17.90
CA PHE A 158 3.65 -8.93 16.72
C PHE A 158 2.99 -9.61 15.50
N LEU A 159 3.38 -10.83 15.25
CA LEU A 159 2.89 -11.52 14.05
C LEU A 159 1.82 -12.53 14.47
N LYS A 160 0.55 -12.14 14.32
CA LYS A 160 -0.50 -13.15 14.30
C LYS A 160 -0.13 -14.15 13.19
N PRO A 161 0.02 -15.46 13.50
CA PRO A 161 0.52 -16.44 12.53
C PRO A 161 -0.29 -16.46 11.24
N PHE A 162 -1.59 -16.18 11.34
CA PHE A 162 -2.47 -16.04 10.18
C PHE A 162 -2.07 -14.89 9.25
N LEU A 163 -1.75 -13.70 9.79
CA LEU A 163 -1.35 -12.55 8.98
C LEU A 163 0.01 -12.76 8.30
N LEU A 164 0.95 -13.37 9.01
CA LEU A 164 2.24 -13.73 8.44
C LEU A 164 2.08 -14.74 7.32
N PHE A 165 1.30 -15.80 7.55
CA PHE A 165 1.03 -16.81 6.52
C PHE A 165 0.37 -16.18 5.28
N PHE A 166 -0.65 -15.36 5.47
CA PHE A 166 -1.33 -14.67 4.38
C PHE A 166 -0.38 -13.74 3.61
N SER A 167 0.45 -13.00 4.32
CA SER A 167 1.43 -12.08 3.74
C SER A 167 2.49 -12.80 2.92
N VAL A 168 3.02 -13.90 3.43
CA VAL A 168 4.00 -14.73 2.70
C VAL A 168 3.33 -15.40 1.50
N ALA A 169 2.13 -15.93 1.66
CA ALA A 169 1.39 -16.57 0.58
C ALA A 169 1.11 -15.60 -0.58
N THR A 170 0.70 -14.37 -0.29
CA THR A 170 0.45 -13.35 -1.33
C THR A 170 1.73 -12.99 -2.08
N LEU A 171 2.87 -12.83 -1.39
CA LEU A 171 4.14 -12.61 -2.04
C LEU A 171 4.57 -13.79 -2.91
N MET A 172 4.45 -15.02 -2.39
CA MET A 172 4.80 -16.22 -3.14
C MET A 172 3.95 -16.38 -4.40
N ILE A 173 2.63 -16.17 -4.30
CA ILE A 173 1.72 -16.20 -5.45
C ILE A 173 2.14 -15.14 -6.48
N PHE A 174 2.45 -13.92 -6.04
CA PHE A 174 2.88 -12.86 -6.93
C PHE A 174 4.19 -13.21 -7.66
N VAL A 175 5.18 -13.72 -6.94
CA VAL A 175 6.47 -14.12 -7.52
C VAL A 175 6.28 -15.29 -8.50
N LEU A 176 5.54 -16.33 -8.13
CA LEU A 176 5.27 -17.49 -8.98
C LEU A 176 4.50 -17.09 -10.24
N TYR A 177 3.52 -16.20 -10.12
CA TYR A 177 2.77 -15.69 -11.25
C TYR A 177 3.66 -14.90 -12.23
N ASN A 178 4.52 -14.02 -11.72
CA ASN A 178 5.48 -13.29 -12.55
C ASN A 178 6.46 -14.26 -13.23
N PHE A 179 7.00 -15.23 -12.51
CA PHE A 179 7.90 -16.24 -13.08
C PHE A 179 7.23 -17.05 -14.18
N SER A 180 6.01 -17.52 -13.95
CA SER A 180 5.28 -18.32 -14.94
C SER A 180 4.91 -17.55 -16.20
N SER A 181 4.65 -16.24 -16.07
CA SER A 181 4.18 -15.39 -17.18
C SER A 181 5.33 -14.77 -17.98
N THR A 182 6.43 -14.43 -17.34
CA THR A 182 7.56 -13.72 -17.96
C THR A 182 8.81 -14.57 -18.12
N GLY A 183 8.92 -15.68 -17.39
CA GLY A 183 10.14 -16.48 -17.26
C GLY A 183 11.22 -15.81 -16.39
N CYS A 184 10.93 -14.65 -15.79
CA CYS A 184 11.81 -13.94 -14.89
C CYS A 184 11.23 -13.91 -13.47
N LEU A 185 12.09 -14.07 -12.45
CA LEU A 185 11.64 -13.97 -11.05
C LEU A 185 11.21 -12.55 -10.69
N ILE A 186 11.80 -11.57 -11.36
CA ILE A 186 11.52 -10.13 -11.18
C ILE A 186 11.87 -9.39 -12.49
#